data_60de907649f7c10c2065d721c3fe4685
#
_entry.id   60de907649f7c10c2065d721c3fe4685
#
_cell.length_a   1.000
_cell.length_b   1.000
_cell.length_c   1.000
_cell.angle_alpha   90.00
_cell.angle_beta   90.00
_cell.angle_gamma   90.00
#
_symmetry.space_group_name_H-M   'P 1'
#
loop_
_entity.id
_entity.type
_entity.pdbx_description
1 polymer ?
#
loop_
_entity_poly.entity_id
_entity_poly.type
_entity_poly.pdbx_seq_one_letter_code
_entity_poly.pdbx_strand_id
1 'polypeptide(L)'
;MPLDAISLRALVEELRPQLLNLRIDKVQQPARDQVVLLLRGNKRLLLNAGANAPRLQLTNLLRDNPAEPPMFCMLLRKHLVGARVADITQPGLERLVRMELDVTDDFGQPGRRTLVLEAMGRRSNLILLDGEGRVIDCMRRVDAEMSAARQVLPGLFYEQPASTGRLPFLEETEEGFREKLSQVNPEVQLDRFLLDAYFGIAPLMARELAFRACGETDGRLCGLDADARERFEAVFYQFAGDVNANNFTPILLKRDGVPFEFSALQVHQYGLAAETEVFESFSAMLDSFYEAKEKQERVRQRGADLIRTATTARDRVRRKLALQEK
;
A
#
# COMPACT_ATOMS: atom_id res chain seq x y z
N MET A 1 -1.86 -8.15 -1.90
CA MET A 1 -0.57 -7.65 -1.39
C MET A 1 -0.71 -6.23 -0.88
N PRO A 2 0.10 -5.75 0.07
CA PRO A 2 0.12 -4.33 0.36
C PRO A 2 0.61 -3.56 -0.86
N LEU A 3 0.13 -2.33 -1.00
CA LEU A 3 0.57 -1.40 -2.03
C LEU A 3 2.10 -1.25 -1.98
N ASP A 4 2.80 -1.50 -3.08
CA ASP A 4 4.25 -1.34 -3.15
C ASP A 4 4.67 0.13 -3.36
N ALA A 5 5.96 0.39 -3.29
CA ALA A 5 6.50 1.76 -3.38
C ALA A 5 6.25 2.41 -4.74
N ILE A 6 6.30 1.64 -5.83
CA ILE A 6 6.12 2.13 -7.20
C ILE A 6 4.64 2.40 -7.48
N SER A 7 3.76 1.47 -7.11
CA SER A 7 2.31 1.68 -7.22
C SER A 7 1.85 2.85 -6.35
N LEU A 8 2.49 3.04 -5.18
CA LEU A 8 2.21 4.20 -4.32
C LEU A 8 2.65 5.51 -4.99
N ARG A 9 3.83 5.53 -5.63
CA ARG A 9 4.30 6.69 -6.40
C ARG A 9 3.33 7.03 -7.54
N ALA A 10 2.95 6.04 -8.34
CA ALA A 10 1.99 6.22 -9.41
C ALA A 10 0.66 6.80 -8.92
N LEU A 11 0.21 6.33 -7.78
CA LEU A 11 -1.03 6.80 -7.16
C LEU A 11 -0.91 8.23 -6.62
N VAL A 12 0.22 8.59 -6.02
CA VAL A 12 0.48 9.97 -5.58
C VAL A 12 0.51 10.93 -6.76
N GLU A 13 1.16 10.56 -7.88
CA GLU A 13 1.18 11.34 -9.12
C GLU A 13 -0.24 11.52 -9.70
N GLU A 14 -1.11 10.52 -9.61
CA GLU A 14 -2.51 10.60 -10.01
C GLU A 14 -3.33 11.52 -9.10
N LEU A 15 -3.15 11.39 -7.78
CA LEU A 15 -3.96 12.08 -6.79
C LEU A 15 -3.59 13.56 -6.62
N ARG A 16 -2.31 13.86 -6.68
CA ARG A 16 -1.78 15.20 -6.43
C ARG A 16 -2.49 16.29 -7.24
N PRO A 17 -2.54 16.25 -8.60
CA PRO A 17 -3.20 17.28 -9.39
C PRO A 17 -4.72 17.34 -9.16
N GLN A 18 -5.32 16.24 -8.74
CA GLN A 18 -6.76 16.15 -8.51
C GLN A 18 -7.21 16.70 -7.16
N LEU A 19 -6.31 16.74 -6.17
CA LEU A 19 -6.65 17.08 -4.78
C LEU A 19 -6.06 18.41 -4.32
N LEU A 20 -5.05 18.94 -4.99
CA LEU A 20 -4.45 20.24 -4.65
C LEU A 20 -5.51 21.33 -4.55
N ASN A 21 -5.42 22.15 -3.49
CA ASN A 21 -6.32 23.26 -3.17
C ASN A 21 -7.77 22.87 -2.84
N LEU A 22 -8.13 21.59 -2.88
CA LEU A 22 -9.48 21.18 -2.48
C LEU A 22 -9.64 21.27 -0.96
N ARG A 23 -10.82 21.76 -0.57
CA ARG A 23 -11.23 21.83 0.83
C ARG A 23 -11.79 20.50 1.31
N ILE A 24 -11.44 20.09 2.51
CA ILE A 24 -12.05 18.95 3.22
C ILE A 24 -13.36 19.44 3.83
N ASP A 25 -14.48 18.93 3.33
CA ASP A 25 -15.81 19.31 3.80
C ASP A 25 -16.30 18.37 4.92
N LYS A 26 -15.87 17.10 4.93
CA LYS A 26 -16.28 16.12 5.95
C LYS A 26 -15.22 15.03 6.15
N VAL A 27 -15.14 14.50 7.38
CA VAL A 27 -14.33 13.33 7.72
C VAL A 27 -15.24 12.23 8.25
N GLN A 28 -15.05 11.02 7.74
CA GLN A 28 -15.76 9.80 8.12
C GLN A 28 -14.76 8.70 8.47
N GLN A 29 -15.14 7.79 9.35
CA GLN A 29 -14.36 6.61 9.72
C GLN A 29 -15.28 5.39 9.70
N PRO A 30 -15.51 4.79 8.51
CA PRO A 30 -16.46 3.67 8.35
C PRO A 30 -15.99 2.39 9.02
N ALA A 31 -14.69 2.21 9.24
CA ALA A 31 -14.11 1.09 9.95
C ALA A 31 -12.95 1.55 10.84
N ARG A 32 -12.52 0.68 11.75
CA ARG A 32 -11.46 1.00 12.72
C ARG A 32 -10.18 1.53 12.08
N ASP A 33 -9.86 1.02 10.90
CA ASP A 33 -8.61 1.28 10.17
C ASP A 33 -8.81 2.05 8.86
N GLN A 34 -10.01 2.60 8.63
CA GLN A 34 -10.36 3.33 7.41
C GLN A 34 -10.89 4.72 7.71
N VAL A 35 -10.32 5.72 7.08
CA VAL A 35 -10.81 7.10 7.09
C VAL A 35 -11.16 7.52 5.67
N VAL A 36 -12.26 8.23 5.50
CA VAL A 36 -12.68 8.83 4.23
C VAL A 36 -12.76 10.34 4.42
N LEU A 37 -11.98 11.06 3.64
CA LEU A 37 -12.06 12.50 3.52
C LEU A 37 -12.97 12.85 2.33
N LEU A 38 -14.05 13.58 2.64
CA LEU A 38 -14.93 14.14 1.62
C LEU A 38 -14.41 15.53 1.28
N LEU A 39 -13.96 15.69 0.03
CA LEU A 39 -13.40 16.94 -0.46
C LEU A 39 -14.40 17.63 -1.39
N ARG A 40 -14.22 18.94 -1.54
CA ARG A 40 -15.04 19.75 -2.45
C ARG A 40 -15.00 19.15 -3.87
N GLY A 41 -16.11 19.25 -4.60
CA GLY A 41 -16.26 18.61 -5.91
C GLY A 41 -16.66 17.14 -5.81
N ASN A 42 -17.24 16.74 -4.68
CA ASN A 42 -17.76 15.38 -4.42
C ASN A 42 -16.69 14.27 -4.51
N LYS A 43 -15.42 14.62 -4.29
CA LYS A 43 -14.32 13.65 -4.26
C LYS A 43 -14.23 13.00 -2.88
N ARG A 44 -14.06 11.68 -2.87
CA ARG A 44 -13.87 10.90 -1.64
C ARG A 44 -12.50 10.25 -1.67
N LEU A 45 -11.63 10.64 -0.73
CA LEU A 45 -10.32 10.04 -0.55
C LEU A 45 -10.40 9.03 0.60
N LEU A 46 -10.24 7.75 0.27
CA LEU A 46 -10.09 6.68 1.23
C LEU A 46 -8.64 6.57 1.69
N LEU A 47 -8.43 6.54 3.00
CA LEU A 47 -7.16 6.25 3.67
C LEU A 47 -7.37 4.99 4.52
N ASN A 48 -6.68 3.91 4.18
CA ASN A 48 -6.78 2.64 4.89
C ASN A 48 -5.41 2.28 5.49
N ALA A 49 -5.34 2.18 6.82
CA ALA A 49 -4.17 1.74 7.57
C ALA A 49 -4.32 0.30 8.09
N GLY A 50 -5.24 -0.47 7.54
CA GLY A 50 -5.44 -1.88 7.88
C GLY A 50 -4.28 -2.76 7.44
N ALA A 51 -3.95 -3.76 8.26
CA ALA A 51 -2.79 -4.63 8.07
C ALA A 51 -2.78 -5.38 6.72
N ASN A 52 -3.95 -5.74 6.21
CA ASN A 52 -4.09 -6.56 5.00
C ASN A 52 -4.27 -5.75 3.72
N ALA A 53 -4.62 -4.47 3.83
CA ALA A 53 -5.00 -3.65 2.69
C ALA A 53 -4.66 -2.15 2.89
N PRO A 54 -3.43 -1.82 3.36
CA PRO A 54 -3.05 -0.42 3.53
C PRO A 54 -2.99 0.26 2.16
N ARG A 55 -3.70 1.40 2.03
CA ARG A 55 -3.80 2.15 0.77
C ARG A 55 -4.40 3.53 0.95
N LEU A 56 -4.23 4.36 -0.06
CA LEU A 56 -5.05 5.54 -0.27
C LEU A 56 -5.53 5.55 -1.72
N GLN A 57 -6.72 6.08 -1.98
CA GLN A 57 -7.28 6.21 -3.33
C GLN A 57 -8.52 7.09 -3.32
N LEU A 58 -8.84 7.69 -4.45
CA LEU A 58 -10.19 8.17 -4.67
C LEU A 58 -11.12 6.97 -4.78
N THR A 59 -12.32 7.07 -4.24
CA THR A 59 -13.28 5.98 -4.26
C THR A 59 -14.69 6.48 -4.54
N ASN A 60 -15.42 5.72 -5.34
CA ASN A 60 -16.86 5.89 -5.56
C ASN A 60 -17.69 4.94 -4.69
N LEU A 61 -17.03 4.01 -3.99
CA LEU A 61 -17.70 3.06 -3.12
C LEU A 61 -18.20 3.74 -1.84
N LEU A 62 -19.49 3.60 -1.60
CA LEU A 62 -20.11 4.06 -0.36
C LEU A 62 -19.88 3.03 0.74
N ARG A 63 -19.58 3.52 1.94
CA ARG A 63 -19.39 2.69 3.13
C ARG A 63 -20.29 3.21 4.26
N ASP A 64 -20.91 2.30 4.95
CA ASP A 64 -21.71 2.63 6.12
C ASP A 64 -20.81 3.10 7.26
N ASN A 65 -21.23 4.17 7.93
CA ASN A 65 -20.52 4.68 9.10
C ASN A 65 -21.14 4.11 10.36
N PRO A 66 -20.37 3.90 11.43
CA PRO A 66 -20.91 3.54 12.73
C PRO A 66 -21.82 4.66 13.25
N ALA A 67 -22.82 4.29 14.06
CA ALA A 67 -23.75 5.25 14.66
C ALA A 67 -23.02 6.31 15.50
N GLU A 68 -21.99 5.87 16.24
CA GLU A 68 -21.11 6.76 17.00
C GLU A 68 -19.72 6.79 16.34
N PRO A 69 -19.24 7.98 15.94
CA PRO A 69 -17.92 8.11 15.34
C PRO A 69 -16.81 7.84 16.38
N PRO A 70 -15.76 7.08 16.00
CA PRO A 70 -14.62 6.85 16.87
C PRO A 70 -13.90 8.14 17.29
N MET A 71 -13.21 8.12 18.43
CA MET A 71 -12.49 9.29 18.97
C MET A 71 -11.50 9.88 17.95
N PHE A 72 -10.77 9.06 17.24
CA PHE A 72 -9.83 9.50 16.20
C PHE A 72 -10.55 10.24 15.07
N CYS A 73 -11.74 9.79 14.66
CA CYS A 73 -12.58 10.51 13.69
C CYS A 73 -12.99 11.90 14.20
N MET A 74 -13.38 11.99 15.46
CA MET A 74 -13.76 13.28 16.06
C MET A 74 -12.58 14.25 16.12
N LEU A 75 -11.40 13.74 16.44
CA LEU A 75 -10.18 14.52 16.43
C LEU A 75 -9.82 14.99 15.01
N LEU A 76 -9.87 14.11 14.02
CA LEU A 76 -9.65 14.48 12.62
C LEU A 76 -10.67 15.54 12.16
N ARG A 77 -11.94 15.42 12.53
CA ARG A 77 -12.97 16.44 12.23
C ARG A 77 -12.59 17.81 12.78
N LYS A 78 -12.18 17.86 14.05
CA LYS A 78 -11.75 19.10 14.71
C LYS A 78 -10.60 19.79 13.97
N HIS A 79 -9.64 19.04 13.49
CA HIS A 79 -8.41 19.61 12.92
C HIS A 79 -8.43 19.76 11.40
N LEU A 80 -9.24 18.97 10.67
CA LEU A 80 -9.16 18.86 9.22
C LEU A 80 -10.39 19.39 8.47
N VAL A 81 -11.56 19.49 9.11
CA VAL A 81 -12.74 20.06 8.43
C VAL A 81 -12.48 21.54 8.14
N GLY A 82 -12.63 21.94 6.89
CA GLY A 82 -12.30 23.29 6.41
C GLY A 82 -10.88 23.43 5.88
N ALA A 83 -9.96 22.51 6.22
CA ALA A 83 -8.58 22.51 5.71
C ALA A 83 -8.51 22.36 4.18
N ARG A 84 -7.46 22.90 3.56
CA ARG A 84 -7.16 22.76 2.15
C ARG A 84 -5.93 21.87 1.95
N VAL A 85 -5.97 21.02 0.93
CA VAL A 85 -4.82 20.20 0.54
C VAL A 85 -3.77 21.10 -0.09
N ALA A 86 -2.64 21.28 0.60
CA ALA A 86 -1.51 22.07 0.12
C ALA A 86 -0.57 21.23 -0.75
N ASP A 87 -0.33 19.97 -0.35
CA ASP A 87 0.48 19.03 -1.14
C ASP A 87 0.21 17.59 -0.74
N ILE A 88 0.60 16.65 -1.63
CA ILE A 88 0.62 15.21 -1.37
C ILE A 88 1.93 14.67 -1.91
N THR A 89 2.73 14.05 -1.07
CA THR A 89 4.07 13.58 -1.42
C THR A 89 4.37 12.19 -0.87
N GLN A 90 5.22 11.48 -1.58
CA GLN A 90 5.88 10.26 -1.12
C GLN A 90 7.37 10.56 -0.95
N PRO A 91 7.95 10.44 0.26
CA PRO A 91 9.39 10.62 0.44
C PRO A 91 10.17 9.49 -0.24
N GLY A 92 10.93 9.82 -1.27
CA GLY A 92 11.70 8.83 -2.04
C GLY A 92 10.84 7.67 -2.55
N LEU A 93 11.25 6.44 -2.22
CA LEU A 93 10.50 5.21 -2.50
C LEU A 93 9.94 4.57 -1.22
N GLU A 94 9.74 5.36 -0.17
CA GLU A 94 9.14 4.84 1.07
C GLU A 94 7.65 4.53 0.87
N ARG A 95 7.16 3.52 1.58
CA ARG A 95 5.71 3.21 1.60
C ARG A 95 4.97 4.11 2.59
N LEU A 96 5.09 5.40 2.35
CA LEU A 96 4.61 6.46 3.22
C LEU A 96 4.13 7.63 2.35
N VAL A 97 2.97 8.18 2.67
CA VAL A 97 2.42 9.38 2.02
C VAL A 97 2.21 10.46 3.05
N ARG A 98 2.65 11.66 2.73
CA ARG A 98 2.41 12.87 3.50
C ARG A 98 1.41 13.73 2.74
N MET A 99 0.33 14.10 3.41
CA MET A 99 -0.63 15.08 2.93
C MET A 99 -0.49 16.35 3.78
N GLU A 100 0.03 17.40 3.18
CA GLU A 100 0.15 18.71 3.81
C GLU A 100 -1.18 19.45 3.68
N LEU A 101 -1.64 20.03 4.78
CA LEU A 101 -2.94 20.67 4.88
C LEU A 101 -2.81 22.07 5.46
N ASP A 102 -3.29 23.07 4.72
CA ASP A 102 -3.44 24.42 5.24
C ASP A 102 -4.74 24.50 6.06
N VAL A 103 -4.60 24.90 7.31
CA VAL A 103 -5.69 25.03 8.27
C VAL A 103 -5.78 26.47 8.75
N THR A 104 -6.96 26.84 9.25
CA THR A 104 -7.17 28.08 9.96
C THR A 104 -7.70 27.73 11.35
N ASP A 105 -7.09 28.27 12.38
CA ASP A 105 -7.55 28.04 13.75
C ASP A 105 -8.83 28.84 14.08
N ASP A 106 -9.37 28.64 15.28
CA ASP A 106 -10.59 29.30 15.74
C ASP A 106 -10.46 30.83 15.85
N PHE A 107 -9.22 31.36 15.84
CA PHE A 107 -8.89 32.79 15.85
C PHE A 107 -8.61 33.37 14.47
N GLY A 108 -8.75 32.55 13.41
CA GLY A 108 -8.47 32.96 12.03
C GLY A 108 -6.99 32.94 11.66
N GLN A 109 -6.10 32.41 12.52
CA GLN A 109 -4.68 32.33 12.22
C GLN A 109 -4.38 31.15 11.30
N PRO A 110 -3.56 31.36 10.25
CA PRO A 110 -3.15 30.29 9.37
C PRO A 110 -2.19 29.33 10.09
N GLY A 111 -2.33 28.06 9.82
CA GLY A 111 -1.47 27.01 10.35
C GLY A 111 -1.34 25.85 9.40
N ARG A 112 -0.52 24.88 9.75
CA ARG A 112 -0.35 23.64 8.98
C ARG A 112 -0.67 22.41 9.81
N ARG A 113 -1.14 21.40 9.11
CA ARG A 113 -1.25 20.02 9.61
C ARG A 113 -0.69 19.09 8.55
N THR A 114 -0.15 17.97 9.00
CA THR A 114 0.28 16.91 8.09
C THR A 114 -0.44 15.61 8.46
N LEU A 115 -1.11 15.02 7.51
CA LEU A 115 -1.68 13.68 7.66
C LEU A 115 -0.74 12.69 6.99
N VAL A 116 -0.19 11.75 7.78
CA VAL A 116 0.78 10.75 7.31
C VAL A 116 0.11 9.39 7.27
N LEU A 117 0.11 8.75 6.10
CA LEU A 117 -0.26 7.35 5.95
C LEU A 117 1.00 6.50 5.78
N GLU A 118 1.26 5.61 6.70
CA GLU A 118 2.27 4.56 6.59
C GLU A 118 1.60 3.27 6.08
N ALA A 119 2.01 2.79 4.90
CA ALA A 119 1.43 1.60 4.26
C ALA A 119 2.35 0.39 4.39
N MET A 120 2.54 -0.11 5.61
CA MET A 120 3.55 -1.11 5.97
C MET A 120 2.96 -2.42 6.53
N GLY A 121 1.83 -2.88 5.96
CA GLY A 121 1.17 -4.09 6.41
C GLY A 121 0.74 -3.99 7.89
N ARG A 122 1.20 -4.87 8.74
CA ARG A 122 0.85 -4.87 10.18
C ARG A 122 1.30 -3.61 10.94
N ARG A 123 2.29 -2.88 10.41
CA ARG A 123 2.80 -1.64 10.99
C ARG A 123 2.16 -0.39 10.38
N SER A 124 1.16 -0.57 9.52
CA SER A 124 0.46 0.56 8.91
C SER A 124 -0.20 1.44 9.96
N ASN A 125 -0.17 2.75 9.73
CA ASN A 125 -0.72 3.74 10.63
C ASN A 125 -1.22 4.97 9.87
N LEU A 126 -2.14 5.70 10.47
CA LEU A 126 -2.56 7.02 10.02
C LEU A 126 -2.30 7.99 11.18
N ILE A 127 -1.49 9.01 10.93
CA ILE A 127 -0.93 9.88 11.96
C ILE A 127 -1.21 11.33 11.59
N LEU A 128 -1.75 12.10 12.52
CA LEU A 128 -1.95 13.54 12.37
C LEU A 128 -0.83 14.28 13.10
N LEU A 129 -0.16 15.18 12.40
CA LEU A 129 0.90 16.05 12.93
C LEU A 129 0.45 17.49 12.96
N ASP A 130 1.00 18.24 13.90
CA ASP A 130 0.92 19.70 13.94
C ASP A 130 1.94 20.36 12.97
N GLY A 131 1.98 21.69 12.98
CA GLY A 131 2.87 22.47 12.14
C GLY A 131 4.36 22.34 12.50
N GLU A 132 4.69 21.82 13.68
CA GLU A 132 6.04 21.59 14.15
C GLU A 132 6.52 20.14 13.93
N GLY A 133 5.62 19.26 13.43
CA GLY A 133 5.90 17.84 13.21
C GLY A 133 5.69 16.97 14.46
N ARG A 134 4.97 17.48 15.48
CA ARG A 134 4.57 16.66 16.64
C ARG A 134 3.30 15.89 16.32
N VAL A 135 3.20 14.69 16.83
CA VAL A 135 2.02 13.85 16.73
C VAL A 135 0.90 14.47 17.57
N ILE A 136 -0.19 14.87 16.92
CA ILE A 136 -1.43 15.27 17.59
C ILE A 136 -2.15 14.02 18.09
N ASP A 137 -2.37 13.05 17.19
CA ASP A 137 -2.82 11.69 17.51
C ASP A 137 -2.58 10.77 16.31
N CYS A 138 -2.83 9.48 16.51
CA CYS A 138 -2.64 8.45 15.50
C CYS A 138 -3.70 7.35 15.67
N MET A 139 -3.97 6.65 14.57
CA MET A 139 -4.91 5.53 14.57
C MET A 139 -4.42 4.36 15.43
N ARG A 140 -3.11 4.13 15.45
CA ARG A 140 -2.45 3.12 16.26
C ARG A 140 -1.30 3.74 17.05
N ARG A 141 -1.44 3.77 18.37
CA ARG A 141 -0.38 4.21 19.27
C ARG A 141 0.68 3.11 19.40
N VAL A 142 1.94 3.50 19.33
CA VAL A 142 3.10 2.62 19.46
C VAL A 142 3.95 3.17 20.60
N ASP A 143 3.94 2.48 21.71
CA ASP A 143 4.73 2.81 22.91
C ASP A 143 6.08 2.06 22.95
N ALA A 144 6.85 2.28 24.02
CA ALA A 144 8.14 1.64 24.21
C ALA A 144 8.07 0.11 24.40
N GLU A 145 6.93 -0.41 24.89
CA GLU A 145 6.71 -1.86 25.04
C GLU A 145 6.48 -2.53 23.69
N MET A 146 5.78 -1.83 22.77
CA MET A 146 5.49 -2.32 21.42
C MET A 146 6.69 -2.18 20.47
N SER A 147 7.52 -1.13 20.65
CA SER A 147 8.69 -0.87 19.83
C SER A 147 9.72 -0.04 20.60
N ALA A 148 10.87 -0.64 20.88
CA ALA A 148 12.00 0.08 21.48
C ALA A 148 12.66 1.06 20.50
N ALA A 149 12.55 0.78 19.19
CA ALA A 149 13.24 1.55 18.16
C ALA A 149 12.50 2.83 17.74
N ARG A 150 11.18 2.84 17.84
CA ARG A 150 10.36 3.97 17.36
C ARG A 150 9.01 4.00 18.07
N GLN A 151 8.69 5.12 18.65
CA GLN A 151 7.42 5.37 19.30
C GLN A 151 6.55 6.32 18.47
N VAL A 152 5.23 6.11 18.49
CA VAL A 152 4.24 6.98 17.85
C VAL A 152 3.15 7.28 18.87
N LEU A 153 3.33 8.37 19.61
CA LEU A 153 2.44 8.79 20.68
C LEU A 153 2.16 10.30 20.59
N PRO A 154 0.98 10.75 21.01
CA PRO A 154 0.67 12.18 21.09
C PRO A 154 1.74 12.97 21.87
N GLY A 155 2.13 14.12 21.31
CA GLY A 155 3.13 15.03 21.88
C GLY A 155 4.57 14.73 21.47
N LEU A 156 4.91 13.54 20.99
CA LEU A 156 6.25 13.22 20.46
C LEU A 156 6.43 13.77 19.05
N PHE A 157 7.67 14.06 18.68
CA PHE A 157 8.01 14.34 17.30
C PHE A 157 7.84 13.08 16.44
N TYR A 158 7.29 13.26 15.26
CA TYR A 158 7.18 12.18 14.30
C TYR A 158 8.55 11.86 13.70
N GLU A 159 8.93 10.61 13.83
CA GLU A 159 10.11 10.05 13.16
C GLU A 159 9.64 9.10 12.04
N GLN A 160 10.27 9.19 10.88
CA GLN A 160 10.00 8.24 9.81
C GLN A 160 10.49 6.84 10.21
N PRO A 161 9.84 5.78 9.71
CA PRO A 161 10.38 4.43 9.86
C PRO A 161 11.82 4.34 9.36
N ALA A 162 12.66 3.61 10.09
CA ALA A 162 14.06 3.46 9.72
C ALA A 162 14.19 2.87 8.29
N SER A 163 15.05 3.47 7.49
CA SER A 163 15.44 2.93 6.19
C SER A 163 16.12 1.58 6.34
N THR A 164 15.97 0.73 5.33
CA THR A 164 16.60 -0.59 5.29
C THR A 164 18.12 -0.56 5.07
N GLY A 165 18.70 0.62 4.82
CA GLY A 165 20.12 0.78 4.47
C GLY A 165 20.49 0.32 3.05
N ARG A 166 19.51 -0.18 2.28
CA ARG A 166 19.71 -0.54 0.88
C ARG A 166 19.64 0.70 -0.02
N LEU A 167 20.40 0.69 -1.11
CA LEU A 167 20.38 1.77 -2.09
C LEU A 167 19.01 1.80 -2.79
N PRO A 168 18.34 2.98 -2.91
CA PRO A 168 17.21 3.12 -3.80
C PRO A 168 17.61 2.78 -5.24
N PHE A 169 16.88 1.92 -5.92
CA PHE A 169 17.25 1.45 -7.26
C PHE A 169 17.35 2.59 -8.29
N LEU A 170 16.67 3.70 -8.07
CA LEU A 170 16.74 4.91 -8.92
C LEU A 170 18.07 5.67 -8.81
N GLU A 171 18.85 5.39 -7.77
CA GLU A 171 20.16 6.02 -7.52
C GLU A 171 21.32 5.14 -7.99
N GLU A 172 21.03 3.95 -8.54
CA GLU A 172 22.07 3.03 -8.99
C GLU A 172 22.72 3.51 -10.28
N THR A 173 24.05 3.34 -10.34
CA THR A 173 24.87 3.63 -11.54
C THR A 173 25.21 2.35 -12.30
N GLU A 174 25.47 2.47 -13.61
CA GLU A 174 25.86 1.30 -14.43
C GLU A 174 27.07 0.58 -13.85
N GLU A 175 28.08 1.31 -13.41
CA GLU A 175 29.27 0.75 -12.78
C GLU A 175 28.92 0.04 -11.47
N GLY A 176 28.09 0.67 -10.62
CA GLY A 176 27.65 0.12 -9.35
C GLY A 176 26.82 -1.18 -9.52
N PHE A 177 25.95 -1.21 -10.52
CA PHE A 177 25.18 -2.41 -10.84
C PHE A 177 26.09 -3.57 -11.25
N ARG A 178 27.03 -3.34 -12.18
CA ARG A 178 27.99 -4.32 -12.64
C ARG A 178 28.91 -4.80 -11.52
N GLU A 179 29.37 -3.89 -10.67
CA GLU A 179 30.19 -4.21 -9.50
C GLU A 179 29.43 -5.15 -8.55
N LYS A 180 28.20 -4.77 -8.14
CA LYS A 180 27.37 -5.62 -7.28
C LYS A 180 27.10 -6.99 -7.89
N LEU A 181 26.84 -7.02 -9.21
CA LEU A 181 26.58 -8.29 -9.91
C LEU A 181 27.82 -9.18 -9.96
N SER A 182 29.03 -8.61 -10.01
CA SER A 182 30.28 -9.34 -10.00
C SER A 182 30.67 -9.89 -8.64
N GLN A 183 30.19 -9.27 -7.56
CA GLN A 183 30.53 -9.62 -6.16
C GLN A 183 29.55 -10.62 -5.53
N VAL A 184 28.37 -10.79 -6.13
CA VAL A 184 27.34 -11.68 -5.58
C VAL A 184 27.60 -13.13 -5.94
N ASN A 185 27.12 -14.06 -5.10
CA ASN A 185 27.21 -15.49 -5.39
C ASN A 185 26.55 -15.82 -6.75
N PRO A 186 27.27 -16.47 -7.70
CA PRO A 186 26.72 -16.84 -9.00
C PRO A 186 25.45 -17.71 -8.97
N GLU A 187 25.23 -18.47 -7.90
CA GLU A 187 24.04 -19.28 -7.69
C GLU A 187 22.80 -18.47 -7.23
N VAL A 188 22.93 -17.16 -7.02
CA VAL A 188 21.79 -16.33 -6.60
C VAL A 188 20.74 -16.25 -7.70
N GLN A 189 19.48 -16.29 -7.33
CA GLN A 189 18.37 -15.97 -8.24
C GLN A 189 18.35 -14.46 -8.54
N LEU A 190 18.05 -14.08 -9.76
CA LEU A 190 18.07 -12.68 -10.21
C LEU A 190 17.08 -11.80 -9.43
N ASP A 191 15.88 -12.33 -9.15
CA ASP A 191 14.88 -11.63 -8.34
C ASP A 191 15.37 -11.39 -6.90
N ARG A 192 16.06 -12.38 -6.31
CA ARG A 192 16.66 -12.24 -4.97
C ARG A 192 17.79 -11.23 -4.97
N PHE A 193 18.67 -11.24 -5.96
CA PHE A 193 19.70 -10.22 -6.12
C PHE A 193 19.08 -8.81 -6.10
N LEU A 194 18.04 -8.58 -6.90
CA LEU A 194 17.37 -7.27 -6.95
C LEU A 194 16.74 -6.87 -5.60
N LEU A 195 16.09 -7.81 -4.92
CA LEU A 195 15.43 -7.56 -3.65
C LEU A 195 16.42 -7.31 -2.50
N ASP A 196 17.59 -7.95 -2.55
CA ASP A 196 18.60 -7.81 -1.50
C ASP A 196 19.49 -6.58 -1.73
N ALA A 197 19.81 -6.25 -2.99
CA ALA A 197 20.64 -5.11 -3.33
C ALA A 197 19.91 -3.76 -3.25
N TYR A 198 18.61 -3.74 -3.60
CA TYR A 198 17.91 -2.48 -3.83
C TYR A 198 16.69 -2.27 -2.92
N PHE A 199 16.49 -1.01 -2.56
CA PHE A 199 15.28 -0.53 -1.94
C PHE A 199 14.28 -0.05 -3.00
N GLY A 200 12.99 -0.28 -2.76
CA GLY A 200 11.90 0.19 -3.62
C GLY A 200 11.42 -0.81 -4.66
N ILE A 201 12.13 -1.91 -4.90
CA ILE A 201 11.68 -3.00 -5.77
C ILE A 201 10.83 -4.00 -4.97
N ALA A 202 9.66 -4.33 -5.50
CA ALA A 202 8.77 -5.34 -4.93
C ALA A 202 8.96 -6.71 -5.59
N PRO A 203 8.60 -7.83 -4.93
CA PRO A 203 8.78 -9.17 -5.47
C PRO A 203 8.15 -9.42 -6.84
N LEU A 204 7.02 -8.79 -7.14
CA LEU A 204 6.38 -8.88 -8.46
C LEU A 204 7.31 -8.35 -9.55
N MET A 205 7.85 -7.13 -9.35
CA MET A 205 8.74 -6.50 -10.32
C MET A 205 10.11 -7.18 -10.37
N ALA A 206 10.66 -7.62 -9.25
CA ALA A 206 11.91 -8.37 -9.25
C ALA A 206 11.84 -9.63 -10.13
N ARG A 207 10.77 -10.42 -10.02
CA ARG A 207 10.51 -11.57 -10.87
C ARG A 207 10.25 -11.19 -12.34
N GLU A 208 9.55 -10.08 -12.55
CA GLU A 208 9.31 -9.56 -13.91
C GLU A 208 10.62 -9.18 -14.62
N LEU A 209 11.53 -8.51 -13.91
CA LEU A 209 12.84 -8.15 -14.45
C LEU A 209 13.71 -9.40 -14.74
N ALA A 210 13.68 -10.39 -13.86
CA ALA A 210 14.32 -11.69 -14.11
C ALA A 210 13.74 -12.38 -15.35
N PHE A 211 12.41 -12.44 -15.45
CA PHE A 211 11.71 -13.02 -16.60
C PHE A 211 12.07 -12.31 -17.91
N ARG A 212 12.10 -10.99 -17.94
CA ARG A 212 12.48 -10.21 -19.13
C ARG A 212 13.93 -10.43 -19.53
N ALA A 213 14.81 -10.71 -18.58
CA ALA A 213 16.23 -10.97 -18.84
C ALA A 213 16.50 -12.35 -19.46
N CYS A 214 15.88 -13.41 -18.91
CA CYS A 214 16.20 -14.79 -19.26
C CYS A 214 15.00 -15.70 -19.58
N GLY A 215 13.76 -15.20 -19.54
CA GLY A 215 12.54 -15.98 -19.78
C GLY A 215 12.03 -16.78 -18.58
N GLU A 216 12.71 -16.70 -17.43
CA GLU A 216 12.37 -17.43 -16.20
C GLU A 216 12.30 -16.46 -15.00
N THR A 217 11.32 -16.65 -14.13
CA THR A 217 11.15 -15.79 -12.92
C THR A 217 12.13 -16.10 -11.82
N ASP A 218 12.70 -17.30 -11.81
CA ASP A 218 13.65 -17.85 -10.84
C ASP A 218 15.04 -18.14 -11.45
N GLY A 219 15.31 -17.55 -12.62
CA GLY A 219 16.60 -17.64 -13.30
C GLY A 219 17.76 -17.25 -12.39
N ARG A 220 18.89 -17.98 -12.50
CA ARG A 220 20.10 -17.78 -11.70
C ARG A 220 21.16 -17.04 -12.48
N LEU A 221 22.01 -16.28 -11.78
CA LEU A 221 23.09 -15.53 -12.39
C LEU A 221 24.10 -16.43 -13.13
N CYS A 222 24.42 -17.62 -12.60
CA CYS A 222 25.32 -18.59 -13.24
C CYS A 222 24.77 -19.17 -14.57
N GLY A 223 23.43 -19.16 -14.73
CA GLY A 223 22.77 -19.64 -15.95
C GLY A 223 22.71 -18.61 -17.08
N LEU A 224 23.11 -17.37 -16.83
CA LEU A 224 23.09 -16.33 -17.85
C LEU A 224 24.31 -16.38 -18.76
N ASP A 225 24.10 -16.44 -20.07
CA ASP A 225 25.11 -16.15 -21.07
C ASP A 225 25.41 -14.63 -21.11
N ALA A 226 26.34 -14.20 -21.94
CA ALA A 226 26.76 -12.81 -22.07
C ALA A 226 25.58 -11.91 -22.49
N ASP A 227 24.79 -12.37 -23.46
CA ASP A 227 23.64 -11.61 -23.98
C ASP A 227 22.52 -11.45 -22.94
N ALA A 228 22.26 -12.48 -22.14
CA ALA A 228 21.27 -12.44 -21.08
C ALA A 228 21.70 -11.52 -19.91
N ARG A 229 23.01 -11.44 -19.65
CA ARG A 229 23.55 -10.50 -18.66
C ARG A 229 23.39 -9.05 -19.11
N GLU A 230 23.69 -8.77 -20.37
CA GLU A 230 23.50 -7.45 -20.97
C GLU A 230 22.01 -7.06 -20.99
N ARG A 231 21.12 -8.02 -21.36
CA ARG A 231 19.67 -7.81 -21.26
C ARG A 231 19.22 -7.52 -19.83
N PHE A 232 19.77 -8.21 -18.83
CA PHE A 232 19.38 -7.97 -17.43
C PHE A 232 19.70 -6.54 -16.98
N GLU A 233 20.88 -6.06 -17.33
CA GLU A 233 21.28 -4.68 -17.09
C GLU A 233 20.36 -3.69 -17.83
N ALA A 234 20.13 -3.90 -19.13
CA ALA A 234 19.28 -3.05 -19.96
C ALA A 234 17.83 -2.98 -19.44
N VAL A 235 17.27 -4.13 -19.05
CA VAL A 235 15.91 -4.22 -18.49
C VAL A 235 15.83 -3.49 -17.15
N PHE A 236 16.86 -3.59 -16.31
CA PHE A 236 16.92 -2.86 -15.04
C PHE A 236 16.89 -1.35 -15.27
N TYR A 237 17.71 -0.81 -16.19
CA TYR A 237 17.75 0.64 -16.47
C TYR A 237 16.52 1.14 -17.21
N GLN A 238 15.94 0.32 -18.10
CA GLN A 238 14.64 0.66 -18.70
C GLN A 238 13.56 0.79 -17.62
N PHE A 239 13.50 -0.16 -16.71
CA PHE A 239 12.58 -0.13 -15.58
C PHE A 239 12.80 1.10 -14.68
N ALA A 240 14.05 1.41 -14.33
CA ALA A 240 14.39 2.61 -13.55
C ALA A 240 14.00 3.89 -14.29
N GLY A 241 14.23 3.94 -15.60
CA GLY A 241 13.85 5.04 -16.48
C GLY A 241 12.32 5.25 -16.52
N ASP A 242 11.54 4.18 -16.68
CA ASP A 242 10.08 4.24 -16.69
C ASP A 242 9.53 4.77 -15.35
N VAL A 243 10.07 4.29 -14.23
CA VAL A 243 9.67 4.77 -12.90
C VAL A 243 10.07 6.23 -12.70
N ASN A 244 11.26 6.63 -13.14
CA ASN A 244 11.74 8.01 -13.01
C ASN A 244 10.93 8.98 -13.87
N ALA A 245 10.51 8.56 -15.05
CA ALA A 245 9.67 9.33 -15.96
C ALA A 245 8.17 9.30 -15.61
N ASN A 246 7.77 8.57 -14.55
CA ASN A 246 6.38 8.35 -14.18
C ASN A 246 5.54 7.72 -15.31
N ASN A 247 6.14 6.83 -16.11
CA ASN A 247 5.48 6.08 -17.18
C ASN A 247 4.65 4.93 -16.59
N PHE A 248 3.57 5.28 -15.91
CA PHE A 248 2.74 4.30 -15.19
C PHE A 248 1.47 3.96 -15.95
N THR A 249 1.07 2.70 -15.83
CA THR A 249 -0.19 2.18 -16.37
C THR A 249 -0.88 1.35 -15.29
N PRO A 250 -2.14 1.68 -14.92
CA PRO A 250 -2.87 0.91 -13.91
C PRO A 250 -3.33 -0.43 -14.50
N ILE A 251 -2.69 -1.50 -14.05
CA ILE A 251 -2.89 -2.86 -14.57
C ILE A 251 -3.40 -3.78 -13.47
N LEU A 252 -4.53 -4.42 -13.73
CA LEU A 252 -5.10 -5.46 -12.90
C LEU A 252 -4.85 -6.83 -13.53
N LEU A 253 -4.30 -7.76 -12.76
CA LEU A 253 -4.04 -9.13 -13.18
C LEU A 253 -5.13 -10.04 -12.60
N LYS A 254 -5.75 -10.82 -13.49
CA LYS A 254 -6.83 -11.76 -13.15
C LYS A 254 -6.44 -13.19 -13.52
N ARG A 255 -6.92 -14.13 -12.75
CA ARG A 255 -6.87 -15.56 -13.06
C ARG A 255 -8.28 -16.10 -12.97
N ASP A 256 -8.75 -16.72 -14.05
CA ASP A 256 -10.13 -17.20 -14.15
C ASP A 256 -11.17 -16.08 -13.83
N GLY A 257 -10.91 -14.87 -14.33
CA GLY A 257 -11.74 -13.69 -14.08
C GLY A 257 -11.62 -13.10 -12.66
N VAL A 258 -10.81 -13.67 -11.77
CA VAL A 258 -10.65 -13.23 -10.37
C VAL A 258 -9.38 -12.40 -10.22
N PRO A 259 -9.46 -11.14 -9.74
CA PRO A 259 -8.30 -10.33 -9.45
C PRO A 259 -7.41 -10.94 -8.39
N PHE A 260 -6.11 -11.08 -8.68
CA PHE A 260 -5.14 -11.62 -7.71
C PHE A 260 -3.96 -10.68 -7.45
N GLU A 261 -3.62 -9.81 -8.41
CA GLU A 261 -2.48 -8.89 -8.30
C GLU A 261 -2.78 -7.60 -9.09
N PHE A 262 -2.04 -6.54 -8.84
CA PHE A 262 -2.04 -5.33 -9.65
C PHE A 262 -0.62 -4.78 -9.78
N SER A 263 -0.40 -3.93 -10.80
CA SER A 263 0.90 -3.33 -11.08
C SER A 263 0.75 -1.92 -11.65
N ALA A 264 1.76 -1.09 -11.43
CA ALA A 264 1.89 0.21 -12.08
C ALA A 264 2.65 0.13 -13.42
N LEU A 265 3.22 -1.03 -13.74
CA LEU A 265 4.00 -1.28 -14.96
C LEU A 265 3.56 -2.60 -15.59
N GLN A 266 3.88 -2.78 -16.87
CA GLN A 266 3.56 -3.99 -17.63
C GLN A 266 4.19 -5.23 -16.99
N VAL A 267 3.43 -6.32 -16.96
CA VAL A 267 3.83 -7.62 -16.38
C VAL A 267 3.60 -8.72 -17.42
N HIS A 268 4.66 -9.44 -17.78
CA HIS A 268 4.67 -10.47 -18.82
C HIS A 268 4.94 -11.88 -18.26
N GLN A 269 5.47 -11.98 -17.06
CA GLN A 269 5.90 -13.26 -16.44
C GLN A 269 4.80 -14.31 -16.32
N TYR A 270 3.54 -13.92 -16.40
CA TYR A 270 2.42 -14.87 -16.30
C TYR A 270 1.95 -15.41 -17.66
N GLY A 271 2.38 -14.79 -18.77
CA GLY A 271 1.95 -15.20 -20.11
C GLY A 271 0.43 -15.35 -20.21
N LEU A 272 -0.02 -16.49 -20.73
CA LEU A 272 -1.43 -16.82 -20.87
C LEU A 272 -2.10 -17.28 -19.56
N ALA A 273 -1.35 -17.43 -18.47
CA ALA A 273 -1.88 -17.84 -17.17
C ALA A 273 -2.55 -16.68 -16.39
N ALA A 274 -2.47 -15.46 -16.89
CA ALA A 274 -3.17 -14.30 -16.33
C ALA A 274 -3.75 -13.42 -17.44
N GLU A 275 -4.96 -12.96 -17.20
CA GLU A 275 -5.60 -11.91 -18.00
C GLU A 275 -5.16 -10.56 -17.46
N THR A 276 -4.85 -9.62 -18.36
CA THR A 276 -4.46 -8.26 -18.03
C THR A 276 -5.57 -7.30 -18.39
N GLU A 277 -6.02 -6.51 -17.42
CA GLU A 277 -7.00 -5.43 -17.62
C GLU A 277 -6.36 -4.09 -17.28
N VAL A 278 -6.44 -3.15 -18.20
CA VAL A 278 -5.95 -1.77 -18.02
C VAL A 278 -7.11 -0.87 -17.60
N PHE A 279 -6.88 -0.06 -16.57
CA PHE A 279 -7.86 0.87 -16.03
C PHE A 279 -7.55 2.31 -16.46
N GLU A 280 -8.55 3.19 -16.37
CA GLU A 280 -8.40 4.63 -16.63
C GLU A 280 -7.58 5.34 -15.52
N SER A 281 -7.59 4.78 -14.30
CA SER A 281 -6.91 5.35 -13.15
C SER A 281 -6.51 4.27 -12.14
N PHE A 282 -5.47 4.54 -11.35
CA PHE A 282 -5.08 3.68 -10.23
C PHE A 282 -6.17 3.58 -9.16
N SER A 283 -6.86 4.67 -8.90
CA SER A 283 -7.97 4.70 -7.96
C SER A 283 -9.10 3.75 -8.38
N ALA A 284 -9.50 3.76 -9.66
CA ALA A 284 -10.54 2.86 -10.18
C ALA A 284 -10.07 1.39 -10.16
N MET A 285 -8.82 1.13 -10.52
CA MET A 285 -8.21 -0.20 -10.43
C MET A 285 -8.24 -0.75 -9.00
N LEU A 286 -7.85 0.07 -8.02
CA LEU A 286 -7.83 -0.31 -6.61
C LEU A 286 -9.24 -0.53 -6.06
N ASP A 287 -10.22 0.29 -6.44
CA ASP A 287 -11.63 0.05 -6.08
C ASP A 287 -12.07 -1.32 -6.60
N SER A 288 -11.83 -1.64 -7.88
CA SER A 288 -12.17 -2.94 -8.46
C SER A 288 -11.48 -4.12 -7.76
N PHE A 289 -10.17 -4.00 -7.52
CA PHE A 289 -9.39 -5.05 -6.85
C PHE A 289 -9.88 -5.33 -5.43
N TYR A 290 -10.06 -4.29 -4.62
CA TYR A 290 -10.42 -4.45 -3.22
C TYR A 290 -11.90 -4.76 -3.02
N GLU A 291 -12.80 -4.31 -3.89
CA GLU A 291 -14.21 -4.72 -3.88
C GLU A 291 -14.35 -6.23 -4.13
N ALA A 292 -13.65 -6.75 -5.14
CA ALA A 292 -13.62 -8.18 -5.42
C ALA A 292 -13.06 -8.99 -4.24
N LYS A 293 -11.97 -8.51 -3.64
CA LYS A 293 -11.34 -9.15 -2.48
C LYS A 293 -12.22 -9.13 -1.22
N GLU A 294 -12.87 -8.01 -0.94
CA GLU A 294 -13.82 -7.88 0.16
C GLU A 294 -15.04 -8.80 -0.04
N LYS A 295 -15.52 -8.93 -1.27
CA LYS A 295 -16.61 -9.85 -1.62
C LYS A 295 -16.23 -11.32 -1.38
N GLN A 296 -15.03 -11.71 -1.82
CA GLN A 296 -14.51 -13.07 -1.57
C GLN A 296 -14.36 -13.36 -0.08
N GLU A 297 -13.81 -12.42 0.68
CA GLU A 297 -13.63 -12.58 2.13
C GLU A 297 -14.97 -12.71 2.87
N ARG A 298 -15.98 -11.91 2.49
CA ARG A 298 -17.33 -12.05 3.04
C ARG A 298 -17.94 -13.41 2.76
N VAL A 299 -17.77 -13.94 1.53
CA VAL A 299 -18.26 -15.29 1.18
C VAL A 299 -17.55 -16.36 2.01
N ARG A 300 -16.21 -16.25 2.12
CA ARG A 300 -15.40 -17.18 2.91
C ARG A 300 -15.80 -17.16 4.39
N GLN A 301 -16.01 -15.98 4.96
CA GLN A 301 -16.37 -15.81 6.35
C GLN A 301 -17.77 -16.36 6.66
N ARG A 302 -18.75 -16.10 5.77
CA ARG A 302 -20.10 -16.70 5.88
C ARG A 302 -20.05 -18.23 5.80
N GLY A 303 -19.25 -18.78 4.88
CA GLY A 303 -19.03 -20.23 4.77
C GLY A 303 -18.43 -20.82 6.04
N ALA A 304 -17.39 -20.19 6.60
CA ALA A 304 -16.77 -20.64 7.86
C ALA A 304 -17.75 -20.57 9.05
N ASP A 305 -18.58 -19.53 9.15
CA ASP A 305 -19.58 -19.39 10.20
C ASP A 305 -20.68 -20.47 10.09
N LEU A 306 -21.12 -20.78 8.87
CA LEU A 306 -22.08 -21.88 8.63
C LEU A 306 -21.49 -23.23 9.01
N ILE A 307 -20.25 -23.53 8.63
CA ILE A 307 -19.55 -24.76 9.00
C ILE A 307 -19.40 -24.85 10.51
N ARG A 308 -19.03 -23.78 11.19
CA ARG A 308 -18.91 -23.73 12.66
C ARG A 308 -20.24 -24.00 13.33
N THR A 309 -21.32 -23.38 12.85
CA THR A 309 -22.68 -23.58 13.36
C THR A 309 -23.15 -25.03 13.18
N ALA A 310 -22.97 -25.60 11.98
CA ALA A 310 -23.31 -26.99 11.67
C ALA A 310 -22.48 -27.97 12.51
N THR A 311 -21.17 -27.71 12.69
CA THR A 311 -20.31 -28.56 13.54
C THR A 311 -20.75 -28.52 15.00
N THR A 312 -21.07 -27.35 15.54
CA THR A 312 -21.56 -27.18 16.91
C THR A 312 -22.91 -27.92 17.10
N ALA A 313 -23.81 -27.80 16.13
CA ALA A 313 -25.10 -28.52 16.16
C ALA A 313 -24.90 -30.05 16.13
N ARG A 314 -24.05 -30.54 15.22
CA ARG A 314 -23.70 -31.96 15.14
C ARG A 314 -23.12 -32.49 16.46
N ASP A 315 -22.18 -31.77 17.05
CA ASP A 315 -21.51 -32.20 18.27
C ASP A 315 -22.47 -32.16 19.47
N ARG A 316 -23.44 -31.22 19.46
CA ARG A 316 -24.51 -31.19 20.46
C ARG A 316 -25.45 -32.43 20.35
N VAL A 317 -25.81 -32.81 19.12
CA VAL A 317 -26.62 -33.99 18.87
C VAL A 317 -25.88 -35.27 19.27
N ARG A 318 -24.59 -35.39 18.88
CA ARG A 318 -23.77 -36.55 19.28
C ARG A 318 -23.66 -36.70 20.80
N ARG A 319 -23.46 -35.59 21.54
CA ARG A 319 -23.44 -35.64 23.02
C ARG A 319 -24.76 -36.10 23.61
N LYS A 320 -25.91 -35.66 23.04
CA LYS A 320 -27.22 -36.10 23.49
C LYS A 320 -27.44 -37.61 23.23
N LEU A 321 -27.02 -38.07 22.04
CA LEU A 321 -27.13 -39.51 21.71
C LEU A 321 -26.30 -40.37 22.67
N ALA A 322 -25.06 -40.02 22.92
CA ALA A 322 -24.18 -40.73 23.85
C ALA A 322 -24.68 -40.73 25.32
N LEU A 323 -25.53 -39.75 25.69
CA LEU A 323 -26.20 -39.74 27.01
C LEU A 323 -27.44 -40.62 27.06
N GLN A 324 -28.08 -40.91 25.91
CA GLN A 324 -29.24 -41.79 25.82
C GLN A 324 -28.88 -43.29 25.67
N GLU A 325 -27.64 -43.55 25.23
CA GLU A 325 -27.09 -44.91 25.08
C GLU A 325 -26.45 -45.46 26.40
N LYS A 326 -26.39 -44.64 27.45
CA LYS A 326 -26.01 -45.01 28.83
C LYS A 326 -27.23 -45.25 29.69
#